data_69ef414aab8b19c31314f3b882856c1d
#
_entry.id   69ef414aab8b19c31314f3b882856c1d
#
_cell.length_a   1.000
_cell.length_b   1.000
_cell.length_c   1.000
_cell.angle_alpha   90.00
_cell.angle_beta   90.00
_cell.angle_gamma   90.00
#
_symmetry.space_group_name_H-M   'P 1'
#
loop_
_entity.id
_entity.type
_entity.pdbx_description
1 polymer ?
#
loop_
_entity_poly.entity_id
_entity_poly.type
_entity_poly.pdbx_seq_one_letter_code
_entity_poly.pdbx_strand_id
1 'polypeptide(L)'
;MNRSTLLLLLPVLTGLISCDGSDSTVSQDGEATPLILASQRGDLKTLAALLGQGSPPDVRDSCDWTPLMKAALNGHGAAVDQLLAAGATVDAEDKGGYTALMLAASNNHARVVERLLTAGAMADHQEGTQGWTALIWAAKQGHRQTLETLIRHRADPTLKDFSGRTAADWARETGHSGLVSLLEAANSGSSETNR
;
A
#
# COMPACT_ATOMS: atom_id res chain seq x y z
N MET A 1 -10.92 6.51 49.45
CA MET A 1 -11.19 7.37 48.28
C MET A 1 -10.18 6.99 47.17
N ASN A 2 -10.58 6.08 46.29
CA ASN A 2 -9.73 5.48 45.25
C ASN A 2 -10.00 6.20 43.96
N ARG A 3 -9.01 6.88 43.41
CA ARG A 3 -9.04 7.43 42.05
C ARG A 3 -8.41 6.40 41.10
N SER A 4 -9.27 5.61 40.47
CA SER A 4 -8.88 4.76 39.34
C SER A 4 -8.56 5.63 38.12
N THR A 5 -7.29 5.66 37.78
CA THR A 5 -6.81 6.28 36.52
C THR A 5 -7.14 5.34 35.39
N LEU A 6 -8.20 5.64 34.66
CA LEU A 6 -8.56 4.96 33.44
C LEU A 6 -7.60 5.42 32.33
N LEU A 7 -6.62 4.60 32.01
CA LEU A 7 -5.72 4.81 30.89
C LEU A 7 -6.50 4.47 29.60
N LEU A 8 -7.02 5.50 28.96
CA LEU A 8 -7.57 5.40 27.60
C LEU A 8 -6.41 5.11 26.64
N LEU A 9 -6.27 3.85 26.24
CA LEU A 9 -5.49 3.45 25.07
C LEU A 9 -6.18 4.01 23.83
N LEU A 10 -5.75 5.18 23.39
CA LEU A 10 -6.04 5.69 22.05
C LEU A 10 -5.25 4.84 21.04
N PRO A 11 -5.88 4.26 20.01
CA PRO A 11 -5.13 3.67 18.92
C PRO A 11 -4.35 4.79 18.24
N VAL A 12 -3.03 4.64 18.19
CA VAL A 12 -2.14 5.50 17.43
C VAL A 12 -2.41 5.23 15.95
N LEU A 13 -3.42 5.93 15.42
CA LEU A 13 -3.67 6.03 13.99
C LEU A 13 -2.73 7.11 13.45
N THR A 14 -1.44 6.77 13.32
CA THR A 14 -0.45 7.71 12.81
C THR A 14 -0.39 7.64 11.29
N GLY A 15 -0.90 8.70 10.67
CA GLY A 15 -0.29 9.25 9.46
C GLY A 15 -0.71 8.70 8.12
N LEU A 16 -1.90 8.14 7.95
CA LEU A 16 -2.56 8.24 6.65
C LEU A 16 -3.23 9.63 6.63
N ILE A 17 -2.80 10.51 5.75
CA ILE A 17 -3.54 11.74 5.46
C ILE A 17 -4.94 11.29 5.10
N SER A 18 -5.88 11.54 6.00
CA SER A 18 -7.28 11.13 5.84
C SER A 18 -7.88 11.99 4.75
N CYS A 19 -7.86 11.49 3.51
CA CYS A 19 -8.77 11.92 2.47
C CYS A 19 -10.12 11.20 2.69
N ASP A 20 -10.54 11.09 3.97
CA ASP A 20 -11.84 10.55 4.33
C ASP A 20 -12.89 11.63 4.08
N GLY A 21 -13.67 11.42 3.02
CA GLY A 21 -14.78 12.29 2.62
C GLY A 21 -15.99 12.19 3.53
N SER A 22 -15.81 12.34 4.85
CA SER A 22 -16.91 12.40 5.82
C SER A 22 -17.36 13.83 6.15
N ASP A 23 -17.02 14.82 5.30
CA ASP A 23 -17.61 16.15 5.43
C ASP A 23 -18.74 16.34 4.41
N SER A 24 -19.97 16.33 4.93
CA SER A 24 -21.24 16.38 4.18
C SER A 24 -21.56 17.76 3.59
N THR A 25 -20.57 18.47 3.08
CA THR A 25 -20.78 19.70 2.30
C THR A 25 -20.33 19.48 0.86
N VAL A 26 -21.26 18.98 0.08
CA VAL A 26 -21.22 18.63 -1.33
C VAL A 26 -20.76 19.81 -2.18
N SER A 27 -19.60 19.67 -2.84
CA SER A 27 -19.32 20.32 -4.11
C SER A 27 -19.40 19.24 -5.20
N GLN A 28 -20.16 19.48 -6.24
CA GLN A 28 -20.55 18.50 -7.29
C GLN A 28 -19.40 17.97 -8.17
N ASP A 29 -18.14 18.27 -7.86
CA ASP A 29 -16.97 17.93 -8.68
C ASP A 29 -15.97 16.98 -7.99
N GLY A 30 -16.32 16.39 -6.84
CA GLY A 30 -15.41 15.52 -6.05
C GLY A 30 -15.96 14.11 -5.76
N GLU A 31 -17.07 13.70 -6.36
CA GLU A 31 -17.60 12.36 -6.15
C GLU A 31 -16.67 11.30 -6.78
N ALA A 32 -16.38 10.26 -5.97
CA ALA A 32 -15.66 9.10 -6.48
C ALA A 32 -16.40 8.52 -7.67
N THR A 33 -15.73 8.41 -8.81
CA THR A 33 -16.34 7.88 -10.03
C THR A 33 -16.91 6.48 -9.79
N PRO A 34 -17.94 6.04 -10.54
CA PRO A 34 -18.49 4.68 -10.40
C PRO A 34 -17.42 3.58 -10.47
N LEU A 35 -16.35 3.79 -11.27
CA LEU A 35 -15.25 2.84 -11.39
C LEU A 35 -14.43 2.75 -10.10
N ILE A 36 -14.15 3.87 -9.44
CA ILE A 36 -13.45 3.92 -8.14
C ILE A 36 -14.29 3.21 -7.08
N LEU A 37 -15.59 3.46 -7.02
CA LEU A 37 -16.49 2.82 -6.05
C LEU A 37 -16.61 1.30 -6.29
N ALA A 38 -16.72 0.86 -7.55
CA ALA A 38 -16.76 -0.56 -7.89
C ALA A 38 -15.44 -1.24 -7.49
N SER A 39 -14.29 -0.60 -7.72
CA SER A 39 -12.97 -1.08 -7.32
C SER A 39 -12.80 -1.19 -5.82
N GLN A 40 -13.26 -0.17 -5.08
CA GLN A 40 -13.22 -0.14 -3.61
C GLN A 40 -14.07 -1.27 -2.98
N ARG A 41 -15.17 -1.65 -3.62
CA ARG A 41 -16.09 -2.71 -3.15
C ARG A 41 -15.73 -4.10 -3.68
N GLY A 42 -14.80 -4.19 -4.65
CA GLY A 42 -14.49 -5.43 -5.35
C GLY A 42 -15.66 -5.94 -6.22
N ASP A 43 -16.54 -5.04 -6.69
CA ASP A 43 -17.67 -5.39 -7.55
C ASP A 43 -17.19 -5.64 -8.98
N LEU A 44 -16.77 -6.89 -9.23
CA LEU A 44 -16.21 -7.32 -10.50
C LEU A 44 -17.18 -7.16 -11.67
N LYS A 45 -18.49 -7.32 -11.43
CA LYS A 45 -19.51 -7.20 -12.48
C LYS A 45 -19.64 -5.75 -12.95
N THR A 46 -19.78 -4.82 -12.02
CA THR A 46 -19.86 -3.40 -12.31
C THR A 46 -18.54 -2.90 -12.91
N LEU A 47 -17.39 -3.36 -12.36
CA LEU A 47 -16.07 -3.02 -12.86
C LEU A 47 -15.91 -3.43 -14.33
N ALA A 48 -16.22 -4.69 -14.67
CA ALA A 48 -16.13 -5.20 -16.03
C ALA A 48 -17.06 -4.43 -16.99
N ALA A 49 -18.29 -4.11 -16.57
CA ALA A 49 -19.23 -3.36 -17.36
C ALA A 49 -18.74 -1.94 -17.67
N LEU A 50 -18.21 -1.24 -16.67
CA LEU A 50 -17.69 0.13 -16.84
C LEU A 50 -16.44 0.15 -17.73
N LEU A 51 -15.50 -0.75 -17.52
CA LEU A 51 -14.30 -0.87 -18.37
C LEU A 51 -14.67 -1.25 -19.81
N GLY A 52 -15.63 -2.16 -19.99
CA GLY A 52 -16.14 -2.56 -21.30
C GLY A 52 -16.88 -1.42 -22.05
N GLN A 53 -17.40 -0.43 -21.35
CA GLN A 53 -18.00 0.79 -21.89
C GLN A 53 -16.96 1.88 -22.20
N GLY A 54 -15.67 1.61 -21.96
CA GLY A 54 -14.59 2.54 -22.25
C GLY A 54 -14.27 3.52 -21.11
N SER A 55 -14.70 3.25 -19.87
CA SER A 55 -14.26 4.06 -18.72
C SER A 55 -12.74 4.00 -18.60
N PRO A 56 -12.03 5.14 -18.51
CA PRO A 56 -10.57 5.15 -18.36
C PRO A 56 -10.17 4.45 -17.06
N PRO A 57 -9.22 3.47 -17.08
CA PRO A 57 -8.83 2.71 -15.88
C PRO A 57 -8.11 3.56 -14.83
N ASP A 58 -7.54 4.70 -15.23
CA ASP A 58 -6.75 5.61 -14.37
C ASP A 58 -7.50 6.88 -13.99
N VAL A 59 -8.85 6.84 -13.94
CA VAL A 59 -9.64 7.95 -13.37
C VAL A 59 -9.18 8.23 -11.94
N ARG A 60 -9.24 9.51 -11.52
CA ARG A 60 -8.75 9.93 -10.21
C ARG A 60 -9.85 10.60 -9.39
N ASP A 61 -9.85 10.35 -8.08
CA ASP A 61 -10.66 11.12 -7.13
C ASP A 61 -9.95 12.43 -6.71
N SER A 62 -10.56 13.18 -5.81
CA SER A 62 -10.03 14.44 -5.31
C SER A 62 -8.66 14.33 -4.60
N CYS A 63 -8.26 13.12 -4.20
CA CYS A 63 -6.96 12.81 -3.60
C CYS A 63 -5.97 12.20 -4.58
N ASP A 64 -6.30 12.17 -5.88
CA ASP A 64 -5.56 11.51 -6.97
C ASP A 64 -5.51 9.98 -6.85
N TRP A 65 -6.42 9.39 -6.04
CA TRP A 65 -6.50 7.93 -5.95
C TRP A 65 -7.11 7.31 -7.21
N THR A 66 -6.48 6.25 -7.69
CA THR A 66 -6.97 5.48 -8.84
C THR A 66 -7.85 4.29 -8.41
N PRO A 67 -8.64 3.71 -9.33
CA PRO A 67 -9.34 2.45 -9.09
C PRO A 67 -8.42 1.33 -8.61
N LEU A 68 -7.19 1.24 -9.17
CA LEU A 68 -6.19 0.24 -8.79
C LEU A 68 -5.76 0.41 -7.32
N MET A 69 -5.54 1.65 -6.87
CA MET A 69 -5.22 1.94 -5.47
C MET A 69 -6.34 1.50 -4.53
N LYS A 70 -7.60 1.80 -4.86
CA LYS A 70 -8.76 1.41 -4.03
C LYS A 70 -8.92 -0.12 -3.97
N ALA A 71 -8.75 -0.81 -5.10
CA ALA A 71 -8.79 -2.28 -5.13
C ALA A 71 -7.63 -2.89 -4.32
N ALA A 72 -6.43 -2.34 -4.43
CA ALA A 72 -5.24 -2.80 -3.72
C ALA A 72 -5.33 -2.59 -2.20
N LEU A 73 -5.78 -1.40 -1.77
CA LEU A 73 -6.01 -1.08 -0.35
C LEU A 73 -6.96 -2.07 0.33
N ASN A 74 -8.01 -2.50 -0.40
CA ASN A 74 -9.05 -3.39 0.13
C ASN A 74 -8.80 -4.88 -0.16
N GLY A 75 -7.66 -5.24 -0.76
CA GLY A 75 -7.29 -6.63 -1.01
C GLY A 75 -8.07 -7.34 -2.13
N HIS A 76 -8.72 -6.58 -3.01
CA HIS A 76 -9.57 -7.13 -4.08
C HIS A 76 -8.73 -7.59 -5.29
N GLY A 77 -8.00 -8.70 -5.15
CA GLY A 77 -7.07 -9.20 -6.15
C GLY A 77 -7.67 -9.40 -7.55
N ALA A 78 -8.92 -9.89 -7.65
CA ALA A 78 -9.58 -10.05 -8.95
C ALA A 78 -9.92 -8.71 -9.61
N ALA A 79 -10.23 -7.66 -8.84
CA ALA A 79 -10.42 -6.32 -9.34
C ALA A 79 -9.08 -5.71 -9.82
N VAL A 80 -7.99 -5.97 -9.07
CA VAL A 80 -6.62 -5.60 -9.49
C VAL A 80 -6.30 -6.22 -10.85
N ASP A 81 -6.56 -7.52 -11.05
CA ASP A 81 -6.30 -8.20 -12.32
C ASP A 81 -7.10 -7.57 -13.48
N GLN A 82 -8.39 -7.27 -13.26
CA GLN A 82 -9.22 -6.65 -14.30
C GLN A 82 -8.74 -5.25 -14.67
N LEU A 83 -8.33 -4.44 -13.69
CA LEU A 83 -7.82 -3.10 -13.92
C LEU A 83 -6.49 -3.12 -14.67
N LEU A 84 -5.56 -3.99 -14.26
CA LEU A 84 -4.27 -4.15 -14.94
C LEU A 84 -4.47 -4.64 -16.38
N ALA A 85 -5.38 -5.60 -16.60
CA ALA A 85 -5.73 -6.07 -17.94
C ALA A 85 -6.38 -4.97 -18.81
N ALA A 86 -7.04 -4.00 -18.21
CA ALA A 86 -7.59 -2.82 -18.89
C ALA A 86 -6.56 -1.70 -19.12
N GLY A 87 -5.30 -1.91 -18.73
CA GLY A 87 -4.20 -0.96 -18.95
C GLY A 87 -4.04 0.07 -17.82
N ALA A 88 -4.52 -0.21 -16.61
CA ALA A 88 -4.26 0.65 -15.46
C ALA A 88 -2.76 0.80 -15.21
N THR A 89 -2.32 2.03 -14.94
CA THR A 89 -0.92 2.36 -14.61
C THR A 89 -0.56 1.80 -13.25
N VAL A 90 0.34 0.79 -13.23
CA VAL A 90 0.68 0.02 -12.02
C VAL A 90 1.30 0.89 -10.93
N ASP A 91 2.17 1.83 -11.29
CA ASP A 91 2.89 2.72 -10.39
C ASP A 91 2.30 4.15 -10.39
N ALA A 92 1.00 4.29 -10.67
CA ALA A 92 0.33 5.56 -10.48
C ALA A 92 0.47 6.00 -9.01
N GLU A 93 0.73 7.30 -8.81
CA GLU A 93 0.90 7.89 -7.48
C GLU A 93 -0.30 8.77 -7.12
N ASP A 94 -0.66 8.80 -5.84
CA ASP A 94 -1.56 9.79 -5.27
C ASP A 94 -0.79 11.09 -4.92
N LYS A 95 -1.48 12.06 -4.31
CA LYS A 95 -0.87 13.34 -3.90
C LYS A 95 0.30 13.21 -2.92
N GLY A 96 0.40 12.10 -2.20
CA GLY A 96 1.46 11.79 -1.25
C GLY A 96 2.60 10.97 -1.84
N GLY A 97 2.48 10.55 -3.11
CA GLY A 97 3.42 9.62 -3.74
C GLY A 97 3.14 8.15 -3.39
N TYR A 98 1.96 7.82 -2.84
CA TYR A 98 1.60 6.44 -2.52
C TYR A 98 1.19 5.69 -3.79
N THR A 99 1.69 4.46 -3.93
CA THR A 99 1.31 3.55 -5.01
C THR A 99 0.36 2.45 -4.53
N ALA A 100 -0.29 1.75 -5.46
CA ALA A 100 -1.13 0.59 -5.16
C ALA A 100 -0.37 -0.49 -4.38
N LEU A 101 0.93 -0.70 -4.69
CA LEU A 101 1.81 -1.65 -4.00
C LEU A 101 1.97 -1.31 -2.51
N MET A 102 2.22 -0.04 -2.18
CA MET A 102 2.37 0.42 -0.80
C MET A 102 1.08 0.26 -0.01
N LEU A 103 -0.06 0.60 -0.62
CA LEU A 103 -1.38 0.46 0.01
C LEU A 103 -1.72 -1.02 0.30
N ALA A 104 -1.41 -1.93 -0.63
CA ALA A 104 -1.56 -3.36 -0.40
C ALA A 104 -0.62 -3.88 0.70
N ALA A 105 0.62 -3.38 0.73
CA ALA A 105 1.63 -3.79 1.71
C ALA A 105 1.28 -3.31 3.12
N SER A 106 0.81 -2.08 3.28
CA SER A 106 0.40 -1.51 4.57
C SER A 106 -0.83 -2.22 5.17
N ASN A 107 -1.64 -2.90 4.35
CA ASN A 107 -2.85 -3.62 4.77
C ASN A 107 -2.72 -5.15 4.71
N ASN A 108 -1.49 -5.68 4.62
CA ASN A 108 -1.19 -7.11 4.64
C ASN A 108 -1.85 -7.93 3.51
N HIS A 109 -2.06 -7.34 2.35
CA HIS A 109 -2.64 -8.01 1.20
C HIS A 109 -1.56 -8.69 0.34
N ALA A 110 -0.84 -9.67 0.90
CA ALA A 110 0.31 -10.33 0.27
C ALA A 110 0.02 -10.85 -1.15
N ARG A 111 -1.19 -11.37 -1.41
CA ARG A 111 -1.59 -11.84 -2.75
C ARG A 111 -1.75 -10.69 -3.75
N VAL A 112 -2.20 -9.52 -3.30
CA VAL A 112 -2.30 -8.32 -4.15
C VAL A 112 -0.90 -7.78 -4.42
N VAL A 113 -0.02 -7.75 -3.41
CA VAL A 113 1.40 -7.40 -3.55
C VAL A 113 2.06 -8.29 -4.61
N GLU A 114 1.87 -9.61 -4.56
CA GLU A 114 2.39 -10.55 -5.57
C GLU A 114 1.91 -10.21 -6.98
N ARG A 115 0.60 -9.90 -7.16
CA ARG A 115 0.02 -9.54 -8.47
C ARG A 115 0.60 -8.26 -9.03
N LEU A 116 0.71 -7.22 -8.19
CA LEU A 116 1.28 -5.92 -8.59
C LEU A 116 2.76 -6.05 -8.98
N LEU A 117 3.57 -6.77 -8.19
CA LEU A 117 4.98 -7.02 -8.51
C LEU A 117 5.13 -7.85 -9.79
N THR A 118 4.28 -8.86 -10.01
CA THR A 118 4.25 -9.65 -11.25
C THR A 118 3.86 -8.78 -12.46
N ALA A 119 3.04 -7.76 -12.25
CA ALA A 119 2.67 -6.78 -13.27
C ALA A 119 3.74 -5.70 -13.50
N GLY A 120 4.86 -5.76 -12.80
CA GLY A 120 5.99 -4.85 -12.96
C GLY A 120 6.00 -3.64 -12.03
N ALA A 121 5.24 -3.67 -10.92
CA ALA A 121 5.28 -2.60 -9.92
C ALA A 121 6.68 -2.40 -9.37
N MET A 122 7.10 -1.14 -9.19
CA MET A 122 8.38 -0.76 -8.61
C MET A 122 8.39 -1.06 -7.11
N ALA A 123 9.12 -2.14 -6.71
CA ALA A 123 9.18 -2.59 -5.31
C ALA A 123 9.78 -1.53 -4.38
N ASP A 124 10.71 -0.73 -4.90
CA ASP A 124 11.56 0.18 -4.14
C ASP A 124 11.15 1.66 -4.26
N HIS A 125 9.96 1.91 -4.82
CA HIS A 125 9.42 3.26 -4.85
C HIS A 125 9.30 3.83 -3.42
N GLN A 126 9.69 5.11 -3.23
CA GLN A 126 9.58 5.82 -1.95
C GLN A 126 8.50 6.89 -2.05
N GLU A 127 7.53 6.89 -1.14
CA GLU A 127 6.51 7.94 -1.10
C GLU A 127 7.10 9.29 -0.64
N GLY A 128 6.40 10.39 -0.97
CA GLY A 128 6.93 11.74 -0.85
C GLY A 128 6.93 12.35 0.55
N THR A 129 6.33 11.71 1.57
CA THR A 129 6.15 12.30 2.91
C THR A 129 7.20 11.86 3.92
N GLN A 130 7.47 10.56 4.00
CA GLN A 130 8.41 9.93 4.91
C GLN A 130 9.54 9.20 4.18
N GLY A 131 9.42 9.00 2.87
CA GLY A 131 10.32 8.18 2.08
C GLY A 131 10.16 6.67 2.36
N TRP A 132 8.96 6.23 2.78
CA TRP A 132 8.75 4.82 3.05
C TRP A 132 8.50 4.04 1.77
N THR A 133 9.11 2.86 1.71
CA THR A 133 8.83 1.86 0.67
C THR A 133 7.72 0.89 1.13
N ALA A 134 7.22 0.08 0.20
CA ALA A 134 6.30 -1.03 0.54
C ALA A 134 6.91 -1.98 1.58
N LEU A 135 8.23 -2.21 1.54
CA LEU A 135 8.95 -3.06 2.49
C LEU A 135 8.99 -2.44 3.89
N ILE A 136 9.22 -1.12 3.99
CA ILE A 136 9.18 -0.40 5.28
C ILE A 136 7.78 -0.47 5.88
N TRP A 137 6.73 -0.26 5.08
CA TRP A 137 5.35 -0.40 5.54
C TRP A 137 5.05 -1.79 6.11
N ALA A 138 5.39 -2.85 5.37
CA ALA A 138 5.19 -4.23 5.81
C ALA A 138 5.96 -4.56 7.09
N ALA A 139 7.20 -4.08 7.21
CA ALA A 139 8.07 -4.30 8.37
C ALA A 139 7.53 -3.61 9.62
N LYS A 140 7.16 -2.33 9.51
CA LYS A 140 6.60 -1.52 10.60
C LYS A 140 5.30 -2.09 11.15
N GLN A 141 4.43 -2.63 10.28
CA GLN A 141 3.13 -3.21 10.65
C GLN A 141 3.21 -4.69 11.06
N GLY A 142 4.38 -5.34 10.95
CA GLY A 142 4.54 -6.74 11.30
C GLY A 142 3.98 -7.73 10.26
N HIS A 143 3.81 -7.32 9.03
CA HIS A 143 3.17 -8.09 7.95
C HIS A 143 4.13 -9.09 7.30
N ARG A 144 4.40 -10.19 8.02
CA ARG A 144 5.40 -11.19 7.63
C ARG A 144 5.23 -11.71 6.21
N GLN A 145 4.04 -12.18 5.85
CA GLN A 145 3.81 -12.78 4.52
C GLN A 145 4.01 -11.77 3.39
N THR A 146 3.58 -10.53 3.59
CA THR A 146 3.79 -9.42 2.66
C THR A 146 5.26 -9.11 2.51
N LEU A 147 6.00 -9.04 3.62
CA LEU A 147 7.44 -8.78 3.65
C LEU A 147 8.22 -9.89 2.93
N GLU A 148 7.91 -11.16 3.18
CA GLU A 148 8.52 -12.31 2.48
C GLU A 148 8.26 -12.24 0.96
N THR A 149 7.06 -11.81 0.55
CA THR A 149 6.71 -11.63 -0.87
C THR A 149 7.55 -10.52 -1.51
N LEU A 150 7.67 -9.36 -0.84
CA LEU A 150 8.49 -8.24 -1.32
C LEU A 150 9.97 -8.64 -1.47
N ILE A 151 10.55 -9.31 -0.48
CA ILE A 151 11.94 -9.81 -0.53
C ILE A 151 12.13 -10.80 -1.69
N ARG A 152 11.20 -11.74 -1.89
CA ARG A 152 11.25 -12.69 -2.99
C ARG A 152 11.25 -12.00 -4.36
N HIS A 153 10.58 -10.85 -4.47
CA HIS A 153 10.58 -9.99 -5.65
C HIS A 153 11.70 -8.93 -5.63
N ARG A 154 12.75 -9.15 -4.80
CA ARG A 154 13.98 -8.36 -4.75
C ARG A 154 13.79 -6.91 -4.30
N ALA A 155 12.81 -6.61 -3.46
CA ALA A 155 12.76 -5.33 -2.75
C ALA A 155 14.04 -5.15 -1.92
N ASP A 156 14.67 -3.97 -2.01
CA ASP A 156 15.94 -3.66 -1.36
C ASP A 156 15.72 -3.39 0.15
N PRO A 157 16.20 -4.27 1.05
CA PRO A 157 16.05 -4.11 2.49
C PRO A 157 16.95 -3.01 3.09
N THR A 158 17.88 -2.46 2.30
CA THR A 158 18.86 -1.46 2.76
C THR A 158 18.40 -0.02 2.57
N LEU A 159 17.31 0.19 1.83
CA LEU A 159 16.76 1.51 1.59
C LEU A 159 16.34 2.16 2.90
N LYS A 160 16.69 3.43 3.01
CA LYS A 160 16.40 4.25 4.19
C LYS A 160 15.30 5.26 3.89
N ASP A 161 14.43 5.44 4.85
CA ASP A 161 13.47 6.53 4.83
C ASP A 161 14.16 7.90 5.04
N PHE A 162 13.42 9.00 4.98
CA PHE A 162 13.96 10.35 5.15
C PHE A 162 14.51 10.62 6.55
N SER A 163 14.22 9.76 7.53
CA SER A 163 14.81 9.79 8.87
C SER A 163 16.09 8.94 9.00
N GLY A 164 16.51 8.28 7.92
CA GLY A 164 17.69 7.41 7.86
C GLY A 164 17.45 5.99 8.38
N ARG A 165 16.19 5.56 8.59
CA ARG A 165 15.84 4.24 9.11
C ARG A 165 15.50 3.26 7.98
N THR A 166 15.95 2.02 8.13
CA THR A 166 15.65 0.90 7.25
C THR A 166 14.37 0.18 7.69
N ALA A 167 13.88 -0.78 6.88
CA ALA A 167 12.80 -1.69 7.25
C ALA A 167 13.13 -2.49 8.53
N ALA A 168 14.39 -2.92 8.71
CA ALA A 168 14.83 -3.64 9.91
C ALA A 168 14.80 -2.77 11.17
N ASP A 169 15.14 -1.47 11.05
CA ASP A 169 15.07 -0.53 12.17
C ASP A 169 13.62 -0.31 12.61
N TRP A 170 12.69 -0.16 11.65
CA TRP A 170 11.27 -0.05 11.95
C TRP A 170 10.71 -1.31 12.59
N ALA A 171 11.05 -2.50 12.08
CA ALA A 171 10.65 -3.77 12.69
C ALA A 171 11.14 -3.90 14.14
N ARG A 172 12.37 -3.45 14.42
CA ARG A 172 12.96 -3.47 15.77
C ARG A 172 12.24 -2.49 16.71
N GLU A 173 11.98 -1.27 16.25
CA GLU A 173 11.29 -0.22 17.03
C GLU A 173 9.86 -0.63 17.38
N THR A 174 9.17 -1.32 16.46
CA THR A 174 7.77 -1.76 16.67
C THR A 174 7.64 -3.15 17.30
N GLY A 175 8.76 -3.79 17.68
CA GLY A 175 8.75 -5.06 18.43
C GLY A 175 8.59 -6.30 17.57
N HIS A 176 8.73 -6.20 16.25
CA HIS A 176 8.60 -7.32 15.31
C HIS A 176 9.94 -8.05 15.10
N SER A 177 10.55 -8.54 16.20
CA SER A 177 11.88 -9.16 16.21
C SER A 177 12.09 -10.29 15.19
N GLY A 178 11.05 -11.09 14.93
CA GLY A 178 11.09 -12.16 13.92
C GLY A 178 11.25 -11.65 12.48
N LEU A 179 10.88 -10.39 12.19
CA LEU A 179 11.10 -9.76 10.88
C LEU A 179 12.50 -9.16 10.76
N VAL A 180 13.10 -8.72 11.86
CA VAL A 180 14.48 -8.21 11.88
C VAL A 180 15.44 -9.25 11.32
N SER A 181 15.40 -10.49 11.85
CA SER A 181 16.27 -11.57 11.39
C SER A 181 16.06 -11.91 9.91
N LEU A 182 14.81 -11.83 9.42
CA LEU A 182 14.51 -12.08 8.02
C LEU A 182 15.08 -10.98 7.10
N LEU A 183 14.98 -9.72 7.51
CA LEU A 183 15.51 -8.57 6.76
C LEU A 183 17.04 -8.56 6.75
N GLU A 184 17.68 -8.90 7.89
CA GLU A 184 19.14 -9.00 8.00
C GLU A 184 19.69 -10.14 7.13
N ALA A 185 18.98 -11.28 7.07
CA ALA A 185 19.34 -12.40 6.18
C ALA A 185 19.21 -12.00 4.69
N ALA A 186 18.16 -11.26 4.33
CA ALA A 186 17.97 -10.77 2.96
C ALA A 186 19.08 -9.78 2.55
N ASN A 187 19.54 -8.93 3.48
CA ASN A 187 20.63 -7.98 3.24
C ASN A 187 21.99 -8.70 2.99
N SER A 188 22.28 -9.77 3.75
CA SER A 188 23.51 -10.53 3.56
C SER A 188 23.56 -11.30 2.22
N GLY A 189 22.41 -11.81 1.76
CA GLY A 189 22.31 -12.50 0.46
C GLY A 189 22.48 -11.59 -0.75
N SER A 190 22.14 -10.30 -0.64
CA SER A 190 22.27 -9.32 -1.73
C SER A 190 23.74 -8.93 -1.98
N SER A 191 24.63 -9.09 -1.01
CA SER A 191 26.05 -8.74 -1.12
C SER A 191 26.91 -9.78 -1.87
N GLU A 192 26.44 -11.02 -2.03
CA GLU A 192 27.18 -12.09 -2.70
C GLU A 192 26.97 -12.15 -4.22
N THR A 193 25.92 -11.54 -4.74
CA THR A 193 25.57 -11.60 -6.18
C THR A 193 26.28 -10.53 -7.03
N ASN A 194 27.07 -9.66 -6.41
CA ASN A 194 27.72 -8.52 -7.09
C ASN A 194 29.26 -8.64 -7.11
N ARG A 195 29.81 -9.88 -7.09
CA ARG A 195 31.24 -10.18 -7.27
C ARG A 195 31.50 -11.00 -8.53
#